data_47101fd2b6dec79e32f5c57974695635
#
_entry.id   47101fd2b6dec79e32f5c57974695635
#
_cell.length_a   1.000
_cell.length_b   1.000
_cell.length_c   1.000
_cell.angle_alpha   90.00
_cell.angle_beta   90.00
_cell.angle_gamma   90.00
#
_symmetry.space_group_name_H-M   'P 1'
#
loop_
_entity.id
_entity.type
_entity.pdbx_description
1 polymer ?
#
loop_
_entity_poly.entity_id
_entity_poly.type
_entity_poly.pdbx_seq_one_letter_code
_entity_poly.pdbx_strand_id
1 'polypeptide(L)'
;MFDPKAIQNDFPMFRNKPDMQGRPLVWLDNASTTFKSDSVISAVVDYYTKETSNSHRGDYDLCYEMDQAVLHARKTIARFLNCEPREVVFTSGATGSLNTVAYGYGLKFLKEGDEILITEAEHASNVLPWFQIAKYTGCKVSYIPLSENGRITPKNLEKALTPRTKLVSFAAVGNVLGYLEPVKELTKIAHNHGVLVCLDGAQSVPHMKTDVRDLDVDFLAFSGHKMLGPTGIGVLYGKYDLLSKMDPFISGGGNNDKFHMDCSVTFLPPPERFEAGTQNLAGILGLTKAVEYLENLGFDSIVEHERKLKQYAVEKLLQTGNAEIYNADSEAGIITFNIKGVFAQDAATYLNSQGIACRSGQHCAKLLNQTYLKTPATVRASFYVYTTEDDIDALAEAVKNGGNYLDAYFI
;
A
#
# COMPACT_ATOMS: atom_id res chain seq x y z
N MET A 1 15.46 10.10 20.59
CA MET A 1 15.25 8.65 20.73
C MET A 1 13.84 8.38 20.23
N PHE A 2 13.63 7.39 19.39
CA PHE A 2 12.30 7.03 18.91
C PHE A 2 11.46 6.47 20.08
N ASP A 3 10.36 7.15 20.41
CA ASP A 3 9.53 6.81 21.58
C ASP A 3 8.07 6.62 21.10
N PRO A 4 7.62 5.36 20.91
CA PRO A 4 6.27 5.09 20.44
C PRO A 4 5.17 5.57 21.41
N LYS A 5 5.43 5.60 22.71
CA LYS A 5 4.45 6.11 23.71
C LYS A 5 4.28 7.63 23.61
N ALA A 6 5.36 8.35 23.34
CA ALA A 6 5.28 9.78 23.06
C ALA A 6 4.55 10.05 21.74
N ILE A 7 4.85 9.25 20.68
CA ILE A 7 4.18 9.33 19.38
C ILE A 7 2.67 9.08 19.48
N GLN A 8 2.21 8.16 20.35
CA GLN A 8 0.77 7.92 20.57
C GLN A 8 0.00 9.19 20.95
N ASN A 9 0.64 10.15 21.61
CA ASN A 9 -0.01 11.42 21.99
C ASN A 9 -0.44 12.27 20.80
N ASP A 10 0.16 12.10 19.63
CA ASP A 10 -0.20 12.82 18.41
C ASP A 10 -1.45 12.25 17.72
N PHE A 11 -1.94 11.10 18.18
CA PHE A 11 -3.05 10.37 17.58
C PHE A 11 -4.30 10.38 18.45
N PRO A 12 -5.41 11.03 18.04
CA PRO A 12 -6.65 11.09 18.80
C PRO A 12 -7.22 9.73 19.19
N MET A 13 -7.01 8.70 18.37
CA MET A 13 -7.46 7.34 18.66
C MET A 13 -6.91 6.82 20.00
N PHE A 14 -5.64 7.10 20.31
CA PHE A 14 -5.07 6.71 21.62
C PHE A 14 -5.55 7.60 22.76
N ARG A 15 -5.67 8.92 22.54
CA ARG A 15 -6.15 9.85 23.57
C ARG A 15 -7.61 9.63 23.93
N ASN A 16 -8.46 9.26 22.97
CA ASN A 16 -9.86 8.93 23.21
C ASN A 16 -10.03 7.55 23.87
N LYS A 17 -8.93 6.78 23.97
CA LYS A 17 -8.89 5.47 24.64
C LYS A 17 -10.07 4.57 24.25
N PRO A 18 -10.25 4.27 22.96
CA PRO A 18 -11.31 3.35 22.57
C PRO A 18 -11.09 2.01 23.25
N ASP A 19 -12.16 1.37 23.67
CA ASP A 19 -12.11 0.00 24.13
C ASP A 19 -12.71 -0.96 23.09
N MET A 20 -12.33 -2.22 23.22
CA MET A 20 -12.95 -3.32 22.50
C MET A 20 -13.35 -4.38 23.54
N GLN A 21 -14.64 -4.69 23.62
CA GLN A 21 -15.18 -5.66 24.57
C GLN A 21 -14.83 -5.28 26.04
N GLY A 22 -14.85 -3.97 26.38
CA GLY A 22 -14.50 -3.48 27.71
C GLY A 22 -13.01 -3.54 28.06
N ARG A 23 -12.14 -3.75 27.08
CA ARG A 23 -10.67 -3.78 27.23
C ARG A 23 -10.02 -2.66 26.45
N PRO A 24 -8.87 -2.12 26.89
CA PRO A 24 -8.09 -1.16 26.11
C PRO A 24 -7.75 -1.73 24.73
N LEU A 25 -7.88 -0.88 23.69
CA LEU A 25 -7.56 -1.26 22.32
C LEU A 25 -6.06 -1.49 22.15
N VAL A 26 -5.69 -2.67 21.66
CA VAL A 26 -4.38 -3.02 21.10
C VAL A 26 -4.51 -3.08 19.59
N TRP A 27 -3.94 -2.07 18.89
CA TRP A 27 -4.10 -1.94 17.43
C TRP A 27 -2.95 -2.57 16.67
N LEU A 28 -3.20 -3.73 16.07
CA LEU A 28 -2.23 -4.51 15.28
C LEU A 28 -2.71 -4.81 13.85
N ASP A 29 -3.55 -3.95 13.26
CA ASP A 29 -3.99 -4.09 11.85
C ASP A 29 -3.53 -2.92 10.97
N ASN A 30 -2.28 -2.44 11.17
CA ASN A 30 -1.71 -1.31 10.45
C ASN A 30 -1.52 -1.59 8.94
N ALA A 31 -1.27 -2.83 8.54
CA ALA A 31 -1.17 -3.22 7.13
C ALA A 31 -2.52 -3.11 6.38
N SER A 32 -3.65 -3.02 7.09
CA SER A 32 -4.95 -2.70 6.48
C SER A 32 -5.19 -1.19 6.42
N THR A 33 -5.01 -0.49 7.54
CA THR A 33 -5.09 0.98 7.63
C THR A 33 -4.43 1.45 8.93
N THR A 34 -3.94 2.69 8.94
CA THR A 34 -3.28 3.29 10.11
C THR A 34 -4.15 4.35 10.75
N PHE A 35 -3.85 4.76 11.97
CA PHE A 35 -4.46 5.95 12.58
C PHE A 35 -3.93 7.23 11.93
N LYS A 36 -4.59 8.36 12.17
CA LYS A 36 -4.26 9.68 11.63
C LYS A 36 -3.88 10.58 12.77
N SER A 37 -2.76 11.29 12.59
CA SER A 37 -2.30 12.30 13.56
C SER A 37 -3.19 13.55 13.55
N ASP A 38 -3.09 14.35 14.60
CA ASP A 38 -3.81 15.62 14.67
C ASP A 38 -3.51 16.53 13.48
N SER A 39 -2.26 16.58 13.03
CA SER A 39 -1.87 17.42 11.89
C SER A 39 -2.57 17.02 10.59
N VAL A 40 -2.74 15.72 10.36
CA VAL A 40 -3.47 15.18 9.20
C VAL A 40 -4.97 15.49 9.29
N ILE A 41 -5.56 15.27 10.48
CA ILE A 41 -6.98 15.54 10.72
C ILE A 41 -7.26 17.03 10.58
N SER A 42 -6.41 17.88 11.16
CA SER A 42 -6.56 19.34 11.08
C SER A 42 -6.50 19.82 9.63
N ALA A 43 -5.60 19.32 8.79
CA ALA A 43 -5.53 19.73 7.40
C ALA A 43 -6.82 19.37 6.62
N VAL A 44 -7.42 18.22 6.90
CA VAL A 44 -8.71 17.82 6.31
C VAL A 44 -9.85 18.73 6.81
N VAL A 45 -9.89 19.04 8.11
CA VAL A 45 -10.91 19.93 8.71
C VAL A 45 -10.74 21.36 8.21
N ASP A 46 -9.53 21.87 8.13
CA ASP A 46 -9.23 23.23 7.66
C ASP A 46 -9.68 23.42 6.21
N TYR A 47 -9.46 22.46 5.33
CA TYR A 47 -10.01 22.50 3.99
C TYR A 47 -11.53 22.72 4.00
N TYR A 48 -12.28 21.94 4.78
CA TYR A 48 -13.75 22.04 4.80
C TYR A 48 -14.29 23.27 5.55
N THR A 49 -13.56 23.81 6.47
CA THR A 49 -14.03 24.90 7.34
C THR A 49 -13.49 26.28 6.98
N LYS A 50 -12.37 26.36 6.24
CA LYS A 50 -11.66 27.64 5.98
C LYS A 50 -11.28 27.83 4.50
N GLU A 51 -11.00 26.73 3.76
CA GLU A 51 -10.30 26.78 2.47
C GLU A 51 -11.08 26.16 1.33
N THR A 52 -12.37 25.81 1.57
CA THR A 52 -13.18 25.12 0.57
C THR A 52 -13.27 25.92 -0.73
N SER A 53 -12.57 25.44 -1.76
CA SER A 53 -12.69 25.91 -3.13
C SER A 53 -12.35 24.77 -4.09
N ASN A 54 -12.61 24.98 -5.38
CA ASN A 54 -12.19 24.04 -6.43
C ASN A 54 -10.87 24.53 -7.02
N SER A 55 -9.94 23.62 -7.31
CA SER A 55 -8.71 23.96 -8.04
C SER A 55 -8.97 24.16 -9.52
N HIS A 56 -8.21 25.07 -10.17
CA HIS A 56 -8.18 25.33 -11.61
C HIS A 56 -9.51 25.80 -12.25
N ARG A 57 -10.49 26.31 -11.47
CA ARG A 57 -11.83 26.60 -12.00
C ARG A 57 -12.44 27.91 -11.51
N GLY A 58 -11.73 28.76 -10.82
CA GLY A 58 -12.26 30.03 -10.32
C GLY A 58 -11.24 31.16 -10.45
N ASP A 59 -11.78 32.35 -10.77
CA ASP A 59 -10.98 33.59 -10.89
C ASP A 59 -11.08 34.40 -9.57
N TYR A 60 -10.87 33.73 -8.42
CA TYR A 60 -10.94 34.32 -7.07
C TYR A 60 -9.84 33.75 -6.16
N ASP A 61 -9.51 34.49 -5.11
CA ASP A 61 -8.35 34.25 -4.24
C ASP A 61 -8.32 32.83 -3.65
N LEU A 62 -9.45 32.34 -3.12
CA LEU A 62 -9.51 30.99 -2.54
C LEU A 62 -9.17 29.88 -3.56
N CYS A 63 -9.56 30.08 -4.83
CA CYS A 63 -9.19 29.11 -5.88
C CYS A 63 -7.69 29.15 -6.16
N TYR A 64 -7.11 30.35 -6.25
CA TYR A 64 -5.66 30.50 -6.44
C TYR A 64 -4.86 29.90 -5.27
N GLU A 65 -5.28 30.15 -4.04
CA GLU A 65 -4.67 29.59 -2.84
C GLU A 65 -4.72 28.06 -2.86
N MET A 66 -5.85 27.50 -3.26
CA MET A 66 -5.99 26.03 -3.40
C MET A 66 -5.10 25.48 -4.51
N ASP A 67 -4.95 26.16 -5.64
CA ASP A 67 -4.01 25.76 -6.70
C ASP A 67 -2.57 25.73 -6.18
N GLN A 68 -2.18 26.73 -5.39
CA GLN A 68 -0.85 26.76 -4.77
C GLN A 68 -0.68 25.63 -3.75
N ALA A 69 -1.73 25.30 -2.97
CA ALA A 69 -1.71 24.22 -2.01
C ALA A 69 -1.57 22.84 -2.70
N VAL A 70 -2.29 22.59 -3.78
CA VAL A 70 -2.16 21.36 -4.57
C VAL A 70 -0.78 21.27 -5.23
N LEU A 71 -0.26 22.37 -5.77
CA LEU A 71 1.09 22.41 -6.34
C LEU A 71 2.15 22.12 -5.28
N HIS A 72 2.02 22.70 -4.08
CA HIS A 72 2.89 22.41 -2.95
C HIS A 72 2.83 20.93 -2.55
N ALA A 73 1.63 20.38 -2.43
CA ALA A 73 1.42 18.95 -2.15
C ALA A 73 2.15 18.07 -3.16
N ARG A 74 1.98 18.34 -4.45
CA ARG A 74 2.64 17.59 -5.53
C ARG A 74 4.16 17.68 -5.45
N LYS A 75 4.71 18.87 -5.17
CA LYS A 75 6.15 19.06 -4.95
C LYS A 75 6.67 18.31 -3.73
N THR A 76 5.89 18.26 -2.64
CA THR A 76 6.23 17.50 -1.44
C THR A 76 6.31 16.01 -1.73
N ILE A 77 5.30 15.46 -2.43
CA ILE A 77 5.32 14.04 -2.85
C ILE A 77 6.47 13.76 -3.81
N ALA A 78 6.72 14.65 -4.77
CA ALA A 78 7.82 14.49 -5.72
C ALA A 78 9.19 14.46 -5.03
N ARG A 79 9.44 15.38 -4.07
CA ARG A 79 10.64 15.37 -3.24
C ARG A 79 10.75 14.10 -2.42
N PHE A 80 9.66 13.66 -1.80
CA PHE A 80 9.59 12.44 -0.99
C PHE A 80 9.99 11.18 -1.77
N LEU A 81 9.59 11.10 -3.07
CA LEU A 81 9.90 9.99 -3.96
C LEU A 81 11.20 10.18 -4.77
N ASN A 82 11.85 11.34 -4.69
CA ASN A 82 12.97 11.76 -5.54
C ASN A 82 12.62 11.74 -7.04
N CYS A 83 11.51 12.42 -7.41
CA CYS A 83 11.05 12.53 -8.80
C CYS A 83 10.61 13.97 -9.15
N GLU A 84 10.16 14.18 -10.39
CA GLU A 84 9.62 15.47 -10.79
C GLU A 84 8.11 15.58 -10.48
N PRO A 85 7.59 16.78 -10.17
CA PRO A 85 6.16 16.96 -9.89
C PRO A 85 5.24 16.45 -11.01
N ARG A 86 5.64 16.56 -12.28
CA ARG A 86 4.88 16.07 -13.45
C ARG A 86 4.80 14.54 -13.56
N GLU A 87 5.55 13.82 -12.72
CA GLU A 87 5.55 12.35 -12.62
C GLU A 87 4.65 11.84 -11.48
N VAL A 88 4.02 12.75 -10.74
CA VAL A 88 3.14 12.45 -9.60
C VAL A 88 1.69 12.67 -10.00
N VAL A 89 0.87 11.63 -9.94
CA VAL A 89 -0.56 11.65 -10.21
C VAL A 89 -1.31 11.32 -8.92
N PHE A 90 -2.24 12.17 -8.51
CA PHE A 90 -3.14 11.87 -7.39
C PHE A 90 -4.24 10.92 -7.84
N THR A 91 -4.50 9.89 -7.05
CA THR A 91 -5.50 8.84 -7.31
C THR A 91 -6.30 8.56 -6.04
N SER A 92 -7.27 7.66 -6.13
CA SER A 92 -8.05 7.23 -4.95
C SER A 92 -7.32 6.25 -4.03
N GLY A 93 -6.08 5.85 -4.36
CA GLY A 93 -5.29 4.86 -3.63
C GLY A 93 -4.51 3.94 -4.56
N ALA A 94 -3.72 3.03 -4.02
CA ALA A 94 -2.91 2.08 -4.79
C ALA A 94 -3.76 1.28 -5.80
N THR A 95 -4.97 0.86 -5.43
CA THR A 95 -5.89 0.20 -6.35
C THR A 95 -6.22 1.07 -7.56
N GLY A 96 -6.54 2.35 -7.35
CA GLY A 96 -6.78 3.31 -8.43
C GLY A 96 -5.54 3.50 -9.29
N SER A 97 -4.36 3.63 -8.68
CA SER A 97 -3.08 3.78 -9.36
C SER A 97 -2.75 2.58 -10.26
N LEU A 98 -2.85 1.36 -9.73
CA LEU A 98 -2.61 0.12 -10.48
C LEU A 98 -3.60 -0.06 -11.64
N ASN A 99 -4.88 0.28 -11.43
CA ASN A 99 -5.87 0.29 -12.51
C ASN A 99 -5.53 1.35 -13.57
N THR A 100 -5.06 2.54 -13.18
CA THR A 100 -4.62 3.56 -14.13
C THR A 100 -3.49 3.06 -15.02
N VAL A 101 -2.51 2.34 -14.47
CA VAL A 101 -1.46 1.70 -15.28
C VAL A 101 -2.04 0.59 -16.16
N ALA A 102 -2.83 -0.31 -15.58
CA ALA A 102 -3.38 -1.44 -16.31
C ALA A 102 -4.25 -0.99 -17.49
N TYR A 103 -5.19 -0.09 -17.28
CA TYR A 103 -6.08 0.37 -18.34
C TYR A 103 -5.43 1.42 -19.25
N GLY A 104 -4.64 2.36 -18.70
CA GLY A 104 -4.02 3.42 -19.49
C GLY A 104 -2.84 2.93 -20.35
N TYR A 105 -2.02 2.04 -19.80
CA TYR A 105 -0.92 1.41 -20.54
C TYR A 105 -1.37 0.09 -21.19
N GLY A 106 -1.95 -0.81 -20.40
CA GLY A 106 -2.22 -2.18 -20.84
C GLY A 106 -3.16 -2.26 -22.04
N LEU A 107 -4.32 -1.57 -22.03
CA LEU A 107 -5.25 -1.59 -23.16
C LEU A 107 -4.64 -0.97 -24.44
N LYS A 108 -3.75 -0.01 -24.31
CA LYS A 108 -3.18 0.70 -25.43
C LYS A 108 -2.02 -0.04 -26.09
N PHE A 109 -1.17 -0.69 -25.31
CA PHE A 109 0.11 -1.20 -25.79
C PHE A 109 0.22 -2.72 -25.79
N LEU A 110 -0.59 -3.42 -25.00
CA LEU A 110 -0.56 -4.88 -24.96
C LEU A 110 -1.55 -5.49 -25.96
N LYS A 111 -1.15 -6.60 -26.56
CA LYS A 111 -1.91 -7.31 -27.57
C LYS A 111 -1.77 -8.83 -27.39
N GLU A 112 -2.51 -9.58 -28.20
CA GLU A 112 -2.39 -11.03 -28.27
C GLU A 112 -0.93 -11.45 -28.53
N GLY A 113 -0.46 -12.42 -27.74
CA GLY A 113 0.93 -12.90 -27.76
C GLY A 113 1.87 -12.19 -26.81
N ASP A 114 1.55 -11.00 -26.31
CA ASP A 114 2.31 -10.34 -25.25
C ASP A 114 2.06 -11.00 -23.88
N GLU A 115 2.96 -10.76 -22.93
CA GLU A 115 2.91 -11.38 -21.61
C GLU A 115 3.15 -10.33 -20.49
N ILE A 116 2.37 -10.48 -19.42
CA ILE A 116 2.55 -9.76 -18.16
C ILE A 116 3.00 -10.80 -17.13
N LEU A 117 4.06 -10.50 -16.37
CA LEU A 117 4.47 -11.29 -15.21
C LEU A 117 4.02 -10.65 -13.91
N ILE A 118 3.40 -11.44 -13.04
CA ILE A 118 3.07 -11.09 -11.65
C ILE A 118 3.57 -12.20 -10.72
N THR A 119 3.29 -12.10 -9.43
CA THR A 119 3.54 -13.20 -8.48
C THR A 119 2.24 -13.74 -7.88
N GLU A 120 2.31 -14.91 -7.28
CA GLU A 120 1.20 -15.47 -6.50
C GLU A 120 1.02 -14.75 -5.15
N ALA A 121 2.03 -13.99 -4.71
CA ALA A 121 2.00 -13.24 -3.45
C ALA A 121 1.30 -11.89 -3.54
N GLU A 122 0.85 -11.48 -4.74
CA GLU A 122 0.28 -10.16 -4.96
C GLU A 122 -1.06 -9.97 -4.25
N HIS A 123 -1.25 -8.73 -3.77
CA HIS A 123 -2.59 -8.26 -3.38
C HIS A 123 -3.52 -8.25 -4.59
N ALA A 124 -4.81 -8.53 -4.39
CA ALA A 124 -5.82 -8.57 -5.45
C ALA A 124 -5.84 -7.31 -6.34
N SER A 125 -5.47 -6.15 -5.81
CA SER A 125 -5.34 -4.89 -6.57
C SER A 125 -4.22 -4.93 -7.61
N ASN A 126 -3.22 -5.79 -7.44
CA ASN A 126 -2.12 -6.01 -8.38
C ASN A 126 -2.26 -7.33 -9.17
N VAL A 127 -3.41 -7.96 -9.12
CA VAL A 127 -3.75 -9.18 -9.88
C VAL A 127 -4.93 -8.93 -10.82
N LEU A 128 -6.06 -8.50 -10.26
CA LEU A 128 -7.33 -8.45 -10.98
C LEU A 128 -7.34 -7.47 -12.16
N PRO A 129 -6.71 -6.29 -12.10
CA PRO A 129 -6.62 -5.42 -13.26
C PRO A 129 -5.91 -6.10 -14.43
N TRP A 130 -4.83 -6.83 -14.18
CA TRP A 130 -4.08 -7.57 -15.22
C TRP A 130 -4.91 -8.70 -15.83
N PHE A 131 -5.72 -9.40 -15.05
CA PHE A 131 -6.67 -10.40 -15.58
C PHE A 131 -7.70 -9.77 -16.51
N GLN A 132 -8.20 -8.55 -16.18
CA GLN A 132 -9.11 -7.84 -17.07
C GLN A 132 -8.41 -7.41 -18.37
N ILE A 133 -7.19 -6.88 -18.28
CA ILE A 133 -6.42 -6.51 -19.45
C ILE A 133 -6.16 -7.71 -20.35
N ALA A 134 -5.76 -8.85 -19.78
CA ALA A 134 -5.59 -10.09 -20.55
C ALA A 134 -6.86 -10.51 -21.28
N LYS A 135 -8.03 -10.36 -20.63
CA LYS A 135 -9.33 -10.66 -21.25
C LYS A 135 -9.64 -9.73 -22.44
N TYR A 136 -9.27 -8.44 -22.36
CA TYR A 136 -9.56 -7.47 -23.42
C TYR A 136 -8.57 -7.52 -24.56
N THR A 137 -7.30 -7.75 -24.28
CA THR A 137 -6.21 -7.63 -25.28
C THR A 137 -5.75 -8.97 -25.84
N GLY A 138 -6.11 -10.09 -25.18
CA GLY A 138 -5.58 -11.42 -25.49
C GLY A 138 -4.14 -11.67 -25.03
N CYS A 139 -3.53 -10.72 -24.30
CA CYS A 139 -2.22 -10.96 -23.70
C CYS A 139 -2.31 -12.02 -22.59
N LYS A 140 -1.18 -12.62 -22.24
CA LYS A 140 -1.10 -13.65 -21.21
C LYS A 140 -0.66 -13.06 -19.87
N VAL A 141 -1.26 -13.51 -18.76
CA VAL A 141 -0.71 -13.30 -17.42
C VAL A 141 -0.01 -14.59 -17.00
N SER A 142 1.27 -14.48 -16.63
CA SER A 142 2.10 -15.58 -16.14
C SER A 142 2.70 -15.20 -14.78
N TYR A 143 3.27 -16.19 -14.09
CA TYR A 143 3.72 -16.02 -12.72
C TYR A 143 5.24 -16.21 -12.61
N ILE A 144 5.87 -15.33 -11.85
CA ILE A 144 7.24 -15.52 -11.39
C ILE A 144 7.18 -16.52 -10.23
N PRO A 145 7.84 -17.68 -10.31
CA PRO A 145 7.85 -18.63 -9.21
C PRO A 145 8.47 -18.02 -7.95
N LEU A 146 7.82 -18.20 -6.82
CA LEU A 146 8.39 -17.83 -5.53
C LEU A 146 9.46 -18.86 -5.12
N SER A 147 10.43 -18.43 -4.32
CA SER A 147 11.39 -19.33 -3.66
C SER A 147 10.72 -20.11 -2.54
N GLU A 148 11.41 -21.08 -1.95
CA GLU A 148 10.89 -21.89 -0.85
C GLU A 148 10.44 -21.07 0.36
N ASN A 149 11.03 -19.89 0.57
CA ASN A 149 10.62 -18.96 1.63
C ASN A 149 9.67 -17.85 1.14
N GLY A 150 9.08 -17.96 -0.06
CA GLY A 150 8.04 -17.05 -0.53
C GLY A 150 8.53 -15.74 -1.13
N ARG A 151 9.83 -15.61 -1.45
CA ARG A 151 10.43 -14.40 -2.04
C ARG A 151 10.51 -14.48 -3.56
N ILE A 152 10.54 -13.32 -4.21
CA ILE A 152 11.01 -13.19 -5.58
C ILE A 152 12.53 -13.21 -5.56
N THR A 153 13.14 -14.08 -6.37
CA THR A 153 14.59 -14.07 -6.54
C THR A 153 14.96 -13.60 -7.95
N PRO A 154 16.13 -12.93 -8.11
CA PRO A 154 16.67 -12.58 -9.41
C PRO A 154 16.67 -13.75 -10.39
N LYS A 155 17.08 -14.92 -9.93
CA LYS A 155 17.11 -16.17 -10.73
C LYS A 155 15.71 -16.59 -11.19
N ASN A 156 14.69 -16.44 -10.35
CA ASN A 156 13.32 -16.85 -10.69
C ASN A 156 12.71 -15.86 -11.70
N LEU A 157 12.97 -14.56 -11.54
CA LEU A 157 12.57 -13.56 -12.53
C LEU A 157 13.24 -13.82 -13.89
N GLU A 158 14.56 -14.01 -13.92
CA GLU A 158 15.32 -14.28 -15.15
C GLU A 158 14.77 -15.49 -15.92
N LYS A 159 14.40 -16.55 -15.19
CA LYS A 159 13.79 -17.75 -15.80
C LYS A 159 12.37 -17.55 -16.30
N ALA A 160 11.61 -16.66 -15.66
CA ALA A 160 10.23 -16.39 -16.03
C ALA A 160 10.12 -15.46 -17.26
N LEU A 161 11.13 -14.59 -17.46
CA LEU A 161 11.15 -13.64 -18.57
C LEU A 161 11.23 -14.37 -19.92
N THR A 162 10.40 -13.93 -20.86
CA THR A 162 10.38 -14.41 -22.25
C THR A 162 10.47 -13.24 -23.23
N PRO A 163 10.78 -13.44 -24.52
CA PRO A 163 10.74 -12.36 -25.51
C PRO A 163 9.36 -11.70 -25.67
N ARG A 164 8.30 -12.32 -25.15
CA ARG A 164 6.93 -11.81 -25.17
C ARG A 164 6.60 -10.97 -23.95
N THR A 165 7.36 -11.08 -22.86
CA THR A 165 7.14 -10.31 -21.65
C THR A 165 7.30 -8.81 -21.91
N LYS A 166 6.31 -8.00 -21.53
CA LYS A 166 6.27 -6.55 -21.72
C LYS A 166 6.26 -5.79 -20.42
N LEU A 167 5.72 -6.41 -19.36
CA LEU A 167 5.58 -5.78 -18.07
C LEU A 167 5.70 -6.82 -16.96
N VAL A 168 6.40 -6.45 -15.90
CA VAL A 168 6.44 -7.17 -14.61
C VAL A 168 5.77 -6.30 -13.57
N SER A 169 4.81 -6.86 -12.80
CA SER A 169 4.16 -6.14 -11.71
C SER A 169 4.26 -6.94 -10.42
N PHE A 170 4.85 -6.35 -9.37
CA PHE A 170 5.03 -7.00 -8.07
C PHE A 170 5.05 -6.00 -6.92
N ALA A 171 4.79 -6.50 -5.70
CA ALA A 171 4.87 -5.70 -4.50
C ALA A 171 6.31 -5.60 -3.99
N ALA A 172 6.76 -4.39 -3.62
CA ALA A 172 8.06 -4.20 -2.99
C ALA A 172 8.14 -4.88 -1.61
N VAL A 173 7.00 -4.91 -0.90
CA VAL A 173 6.80 -5.65 0.35
C VAL A 173 5.42 -6.32 0.28
N GLY A 174 5.38 -7.64 0.41
CA GLY A 174 4.13 -8.40 0.40
C GLY A 174 3.30 -8.13 1.66
N ASN A 175 1.98 -7.92 1.49
CA ASN A 175 1.08 -7.58 2.58
C ASN A 175 0.73 -8.76 3.52
N VAL A 176 1.20 -9.96 3.22
CA VAL A 176 1.01 -11.17 4.04
C VAL A 176 2.34 -11.65 4.60
N LEU A 177 3.32 -11.92 3.75
CA LEU A 177 4.61 -12.46 4.17
C LEU A 177 5.57 -11.39 4.68
N GLY A 178 5.45 -10.13 4.19
CA GLY A 178 6.26 -9.03 4.67
C GLY A 178 7.74 -9.12 4.27
N TYR A 179 8.07 -9.89 3.24
CA TYR A 179 9.43 -9.91 2.70
C TYR A 179 9.70 -8.63 1.90
N LEU A 180 10.88 -8.07 2.10
CA LEU A 180 11.41 -6.97 1.30
C LEU A 180 12.07 -7.55 0.04
N GLU A 181 11.48 -7.26 -1.11
CA GLU A 181 11.99 -7.75 -2.39
C GLU A 181 13.19 -6.93 -2.87
N PRO A 182 14.16 -7.52 -3.59
CA PRO A 182 15.34 -6.81 -4.10
C PRO A 182 14.98 -5.99 -5.37
N VAL A 183 14.10 -4.98 -5.19
CA VAL A 183 13.46 -4.21 -6.28
C VAL A 183 14.46 -3.70 -7.31
N LYS A 184 15.56 -3.07 -6.86
CA LYS A 184 16.58 -2.50 -7.75
C LYS A 184 17.22 -3.55 -8.68
N GLU A 185 17.51 -4.72 -8.13
CA GLU A 185 18.09 -5.82 -8.91
C GLU A 185 17.07 -6.41 -9.89
N LEU A 186 15.82 -6.62 -9.43
CA LEU A 186 14.74 -7.12 -10.26
C LEU A 186 14.41 -6.15 -11.40
N THR A 187 14.38 -4.84 -11.12
CA THR A 187 14.17 -3.79 -12.12
C THR A 187 15.26 -3.82 -13.19
N LYS A 188 16.52 -3.90 -12.77
CA LYS A 188 17.65 -3.99 -13.69
C LYS A 188 17.55 -5.22 -14.60
N ILE A 189 17.16 -6.37 -14.09
CA ILE A 189 16.96 -7.59 -14.88
C ILE A 189 15.82 -7.38 -15.88
N ALA A 190 14.66 -6.88 -15.46
CA ALA A 190 13.55 -6.60 -16.35
C ALA A 190 13.94 -5.64 -17.48
N HIS A 191 14.61 -4.54 -17.16
CA HIS A 191 15.05 -3.53 -18.14
C HIS A 191 16.09 -4.09 -19.14
N ASN A 192 16.98 -4.98 -18.71
CA ASN A 192 17.91 -5.66 -19.65
C ASN A 192 17.18 -6.50 -20.71
N HIS A 193 15.94 -6.89 -20.46
CA HIS A 193 15.06 -7.58 -21.41
C HIS A 193 14.05 -6.65 -22.10
N GLY A 194 14.14 -5.33 -21.88
CA GLY A 194 13.21 -4.33 -22.44
C GLY A 194 11.80 -4.41 -21.82
N VAL A 195 11.70 -4.88 -20.58
CA VAL A 195 10.44 -5.11 -19.86
C VAL A 195 10.24 -4.02 -18.82
N LEU A 196 9.03 -3.42 -18.77
CA LEU A 196 8.67 -2.38 -17.81
C LEU A 196 8.36 -2.99 -16.42
N VAL A 197 8.58 -2.18 -15.38
CA VAL A 197 8.30 -2.55 -13.97
C VAL A 197 7.24 -1.65 -13.37
N CYS A 198 6.13 -2.27 -12.93
CA CYS A 198 5.08 -1.64 -12.14
C CYS A 198 5.18 -2.14 -10.69
N LEU A 199 5.52 -1.26 -9.76
CA LEU A 199 5.76 -1.59 -8.37
C LEU A 199 4.53 -1.27 -7.51
N ASP A 200 4.00 -2.25 -6.77
CA ASP A 200 3.07 -2.00 -5.68
C ASP A 200 3.85 -1.63 -4.42
N GLY A 201 3.81 -0.35 -4.08
CA GLY A 201 4.47 0.24 -2.92
C GLY A 201 3.56 0.39 -1.70
N ALA A 202 2.38 -0.23 -1.70
CA ALA A 202 1.38 -0.02 -0.64
C ALA A 202 1.87 -0.41 0.76
N GLN A 203 2.81 -1.36 0.86
CA GLN A 203 3.42 -1.81 2.12
C GLN A 203 4.89 -1.40 2.28
N SER A 204 5.50 -0.73 1.29
CA SER A 204 6.88 -0.25 1.40
C SER A 204 6.96 1.25 1.63
N VAL A 205 6.25 2.04 0.83
CA VAL A 205 6.28 3.52 0.91
C VAL A 205 5.93 4.07 2.30
N PRO A 206 4.96 3.49 3.05
CA PRO A 206 4.67 3.93 4.40
C PRO A 206 5.80 3.72 5.41
N HIS A 207 6.66 2.73 5.18
CA HIS A 207 7.53 2.16 6.20
C HIS A 207 9.02 2.44 5.96
N MET A 208 9.43 2.74 4.71
CA MET A 208 10.83 2.94 4.36
C MET A 208 11.02 4.02 3.31
N LYS A 209 12.21 4.62 3.30
CA LYS A 209 12.59 5.60 2.27
C LYS A 209 12.47 4.96 0.88
N THR A 210 11.75 5.65 0.00
CA THR A 210 11.54 5.20 -1.38
C THR A 210 12.13 6.24 -2.33
N ASP A 211 13.12 5.83 -3.11
CA ASP A 211 13.78 6.65 -4.13
C ASP A 211 13.55 6.00 -5.50
N VAL A 212 12.62 6.55 -6.28
CA VAL A 212 12.23 5.95 -7.56
C VAL A 212 13.32 6.08 -8.63
N ARG A 213 14.25 7.04 -8.50
CA ARG A 213 15.40 7.16 -9.40
C ARG A 213 16.43 6.08 -9.13
N ASP A 214 16.69 5.79 -7.84
CA ASP A 214 17.61 4.71 -7.46
C ASP A 214 17.04 3.32 -7.78
N LEU A 215 15.73 3.13 -7.57
CA LEU A 215 15.03 1.89 -7.90
C LEU A 215 14.83 1.70 -9.40
N ASP A 216 14.84 2.80 -10.17
CA ASP A 216 14.61 2.89 -11.62
C ASP A 216 13.27 2.27 -12.10
N VAL A 217 12.29 2.14 -11.21
CA VAL A 217 10.97 1.60 -11.57
C VAL A 217 10.23 2.52 -12.54
N ASP A 218 9.39 1.93 -13.39
CA ASP A 218 8.64 2.69 -14.39
C ASP A 218 7.34 3.26 -13.84
N PHE A 219 6.70 2.52 -12.93
CA PHE A 219 5.51 2.93 -12.19
C PHE A 219 5.61 2.51 -10.73
N LEU A 220 5.08 3.33 -9.83
CA LEU A 220 4.92 3.01 -8.39
C LEU A 220 3.53 3.44 -7.92
N ALA A 221 2.83 2.56 -7.20
CA ALA A 221 1.50 2.81 -6.66
C ALA A 221 1.48 2.69 -5.13
N PHE A 222 0.85 3.66 -4.43
CA PHE A 222 0.63 3.54 -2.98
C PHE A 222 -0.62 4.28 -2.49
N SER A 223 -1.02 4.01 -1.25
CA SER A 223 -2.24 4.54 -0.63
C SER A 223 -1.93 5.40 0.58
N GLY A 224 -2.58 6.55 0.70
CA GLY A 224 -2.43 7.45 1.85
C GLY A 224 -2.85 6.83 3.18
N HIS A 225 -3.95 6.05 3.20
CA HIS A 225 -4.49 5.51 4.45
C HIS A 225 -3.60 4.49 5.16
N LYS A 226 -2.54 3.99 4.52
CA LYS A 226 -1.54 3.09 5.12
C LYS A 226 -0.30 3.83 5.63
N MET A 227 -0.17 5.11 5.29
CA MET A 227 0.95 5.96 5.69
C MET A 227 0.48 7.17 6.53
N LEU A 228 -0.39 6.93 7.51
CA LEU A 228 -0.99 7.92 8.41
C LEU A 228 -1.89 8.96 7.73
N GLY A 229 -2.05 8.89 6.41
CA GLY A 229 -2.84 9.80 5.58
C GLY A 229 -4.33 9.43 5.51
N PRO A 230 -5.16 10.29 4.90
CA PRO A 230 -6.59 10.03 4.74
C PRO A 230 -6.90 8.82 3.87
N THR A 231 -8.12 8.31 4.00
CA THR A 231 -8.71 7.36 3.04
C THR A 231 -9.10 8.07 1.74
N GLY A 232 -9.22 7.32 0.65
CA GLY A 232 -9.68 7.87 -0.64
C GLY A 232 -8.66 8.76 -1.34
N ILE A 233 -7.38 8.67 -0.97
CA ILE A 233 -6.26 9.34 -1.61
C ILE A 233 -5.07 8.38 -1.71
N GLY A 234 -4.32 8.48 -2.80
CA GLY A 234 -3.09 7.78 -3.06
C GLY A 234 -2.34 8.43 -4.21
N VAL A 235 -1.28 7.79 -4.62
CA VAL A 235 -0.39 8.32 -5.66
C VAL A 235 -0.02 7.22 -6.65
N LEU A 236 0.00 7.59 -7.92
CA LEU A 236 0.73 6.92 -8.97
C LEU A 236 1.95 7.79 -9.31
N TYR A 237 3.14 7.25 -9.13
CA TYR A 237 4.33 7.72 -9.83
C TYR A 237 4.45 6.99 -11.16
N GLY A 238 4.85 7.69 -12.20
CA GLY A 238 5.22 7.09 -13.47
C GLY A 238 6.27 7.92 -14.19
N LYS A 239 7.22 7.28 -14.88
CA LYS A 239 8.17 7.99 -15.73
C LYS A 239 7.40 8.86 -16.74
N TYR A 240 7.74 10.15 -16.84
CA TYR A 240 6.98 11.13 -17.63
C TYR A 240 6.74 10.68 -19.07
N ASP A 241 7.75 10.09 -19.72
CA ASP A 241 7.65 9.63 -21.10
C ASP A 241 6.63 8.48 -21.28
N LEU A 242 6.42 7.67 -20.24
CA LEU A 242 5.41 6.62 -20.23
C LEU A 242 4.02 7.22 -19.97
N LEU A 243 3.89 8.05 -18.95
CA LEU A 243 2.62 8.74 -18.64
C LEU A 243 2.12 9.55 -19.83
N SER A 244 3.02 10.22 -20.55
CA SER A 244 2.68 11.05 -21.74
C SER A 244 2.08 10.23 -22.88
N LYS A 245 2.37 8.94 -22.95
CA LYS A 245 1.89 8.02 -23.98
C LYS A 245 0.63 7.26 -23.57
N MET A 246 0.31 7.22 -22.28
CA MET A 246 -0.85 6.50 -21.75
C MET A 246 -2.15 7.28 -21.99
N ASP A 247 -3.25 6.55 -22.07
CA ASP A 247 -4.58 7.14 -22.03
C ASP A 247 -5.09 7.21 -20.59
N PRO A 248 -5.96 8.18 -20.25
CA PRO A 248 -6.53 8.25 -18.91
C PRO A 248 -7.52 7.10 -18.67
N PHE A 249 -7.51 6.55 -17.48
CA PHE A 249 -8.49 5.54 -17.05
C PHE A 249 -9.88 6.19 -16.81
N ILE A 250 -9.89 7.43 -16.31
CA ILE A 250 -11.11 8.21 -16.07
C ILE A 250 -11.06 9.45 -16.96
N SER A 251 -12.12 9.68 -17.73
CA SER A 251 -12.24 10.85 -18.58
C SER A 251 -13.36 11.76 -18.10
N GLY A 252 -13.11 13.08 -18.10
CA GLY A 252 -14.10 14.05 -17.63
C GLY A 252 -13.60 15.49 -17.71
N GLY A 253 -14.26 16.37 -16.96
CA GLY A 253 -13.82 17.76 -16.89
C GLY A 253 -12.45 17.89 -16.23
N GLY A 254 -11.60 18.77 -16.77
CA GLY A 254 -10.29 19.12 -16.21
C GLY A 254 -9.12 18.31 -16.72
N ASN A 255 -9.33 17.18 -17.41
CA ASN A 255 -8.24 16.39 -17.98
C ASN A 255 -8.14 16.43 -19.50
N ASN A 256 -8.98 17.20 -20.16
CA ASN A 256 -8.99 17.37 -21.62
C ASN A 256 -8.65 18.82 -22.01
N ASP A 257 -7.94 18.95 -23.15
CA ASP A 257 -7.69 20.23 -23.83
C ASP A 257 -8.86 20.55 -24.78
N LYS A 258 -9.19 19.60 -25.66
CA LYS A 258 -10.25 19.75 -26.67
C LYS A 258 -11.00 18.44 -26.86
N PHE A 259 -12.30 18.57 -27.17
CA PHE A 259 -13.10 17.45 -27.68
C PHE A 259 -14.14 17.98 -28.68
N HIS A 260 -14.52 17.15 -29.63
CA HIS A 260 -15.35 17.54 -30.76
C HIS A 260 -16.53 16.58 -30.96
N MET A 261 -17.51 17.03 -31.77
CA MET A 261 -18.72 16.24 -32.07
C MET A 261 -18.45 14.96 -32.86
N ASP A 262 -17.29 14.83 -33.49
CA ASP A 262 -16.81 13.61 -34.16
C ASP A 262 -16.19 12.59 -33.20
N CYS A 263 -16.34 12.81 -31.90
CA CYS A 263 -15.77 11.98 -30.82
C CYS A 263 -14.25 12.06 -30.67
N SER A 264 -13.58 12.99 -31.37
CA SER A 264 -12.15 13.22 -31.17
C SER A 264 -11.90 13.97 -29.85
N VAL A 265 -10.84 13.57 -29.11
CA VAL A 265 -10.42 14.19 -27.86
C VAL A 265 -8.90 14.35 -27.82
N THR A 266 -8.45 15.49 -27.32
CA THR A 266 -7.06 15.73 -26.94
C THR A 266 -7.00 15.91 -25.44
N PHE A 267 -6.23 15.06 -24.75
CA PHE A 267 -6.04 15.16 -23.32
C PHE A 267 -4.89 16.09 -22.97
N LEU A 268 -4.95 16.70 -21.79
CA LEU A 268 -3.85 17.50 -21.24
C LEU A 268 -2.59 16.64 -21.03
N PRO A 269 -1.41 17.25 -20.88
CA PRO A 269 -0.22 16.55 -20.43
C PRO A 269 -0.40 15.93 -19.03
N PRO A 270 0.43 14.92 -18.64
CA PRO A 270 0.52 14.50 -17.25
C PRO A 270 0.99 15.66 -16.32
N PRO A 271 0.50 15.73 -15.09
CA PRO A 271 -0.38 14.77 -14.42
C PRO A 271 -1.87 15.00 -14.65
N GLU A 272 -2.28 16.18 -15.15
CA GLU A 272 -3.68 16.61 -15.31
C GLU A 272 -4.49 15.63 -16.17
N ARG A 273 -3.84 14.97 -17.15
CA ARG A 273 -4.44 13.91 -17.98
C ARG A 273 -5.14 12.82 -17.15
N PHE A 274 -4.64 12.51 -15.97
CA PHE A 274 -5.14 11.42 -15.14
C PHE A 274 -6.02 11.88 -13.97
N GLU A 275 -6.21 13.20 -13.81
CA GLU A 275 -6.90 13.81 -12.69
C GLU A 275 -8.22 14.46 -13.13
N ALA A 276 -9.13 13.64 -13.67
CA ALA A 276 -10.45 14.09 -14.13
C ALA A 276 -11.39 14.44 -12.97
N GLY A 277 -12.19 15.48 -13.16
CA GLY A 277 -13.18 15.94 -12.18
C GLY A 277 -12.57 16.74 -11.05
N THR A 278 -13.37 17.06 -10.02
CA THR A 278 -12.89 17.69 -8.79
C THR A 278 -12.13 16.64 -7.97
N GLN A 279 -10.87 16.91 -7.69
CA GLN A 279 -10.01 16.01 -6.95
C GLN A 279 -10.37 15.98 -5.45
N ASN A 280 -9.89 14.95 -4.74
CA ASN A 280 -10.02 14.86 -3.29
C ASN A 280 -9.05 15.84 -2.60
N LEU A 281 -9.36 17.13 -2.65
CA LEU A 281 -8.49 18.21 -2.17
C LEU A 281 -8.16 18.05 -0.68
N ALA A 282 -9.16 17.78 0.14
CA ALA A 282 -8.96 17.48 1.57
C ALA A 282 -7.99 16.31 1.78
N GLY A 283 -8.14 15.25 0.97
CA GLY A 283 -7.25 14.09 1.01
C GLY A 283 -5.82 14.42 0.57
N ILE A 284 -5.65 15.26 -0.45
CA ILE A 284 -4.33 15.71 -0.94
C ILE A 284 -3.60 16.48 0.17
N LEU A 285 -4.28 17.44 0.82
CA LEU A 285 -3.70 18.23 1.90
C LEU A 285 -3.35 17.37 3.12
N GLY A 286 -4.25 16.45 3.50
CA GLY A 286 -4.00 15.50 4.59
C GLY A 286 -2.85 14.53 4.28
N LEU A 287 -2.72 14.05 3.04
CA LEU A 287 -1.60 13.19 2.62
C LEU A 287 -0.27 13.94 2.71
N THR A 288 -0.25 15.22 2.34
CA THR A 288 0.94 16.08 2.47
C THR A 288 1.43 16.13 3.91
N LYS A 289 0.50 16.34 4.85
CA LYS A 289 0.82 16.34 6.29
C LYS A 289 1.30 15.00 6.81
N ALA A 290 0.77 13.90 6.27
CA ALA A 290 1.23 12.56 6.62
C ALA A 290 2.68 12.32 6.16
N VAL A 291 3.03 12.75 4.95
CA VAL A 291 4.41 12.66 4.44
C VAL A 291 5.37 13.51 5.28
N GLU A 292 5.03 14.78 5.56
CA GLU A 292 5.82 15.66 6.42
C GLU A 292 6.02 15.05 7.82
N TYR A 293 4.98 14.43 8.38
CA TYR A 293 5.05 13.76 9.68
C TYR A 293 6.03 12.57 9.68
N LEU A 294 5.95 11.72 8.66
CA LEU A 294 6.85 10.56 8.51
C LEU A 294 8.30 10.98 8.26
N GLU A 295 8.53 11.99 7.42
CA GLU A 295 9.87 12.56 7.21
C GLU A 295 10.48 13.10 8.53
N ASN A 296 9.67 13.75 9.36
CA ASN A 296 10.10 14.26 10.67
C ASN A 296 10.43 13.15 11.68
N LEU A 297 9.71 12.02 11.65
CA LEU A 297 10.05 10.85 12.45
C LEU A 297 11.36 10.19 11.99
N GLY A 298 11.64 10.26 10.69
CA GLY A 298 12.82 9.67 10.06
C GLY A 298 12.66 8.18 9.76
N PHE A 299 12.74 7.82 8.47
CA PHE A 299 12.51 6.45 8.01
C PHE A 299 13.49 5.42 8.57
N ASP A 300 14.76 5.78 8.79
CA ASP A 300 15.72 4.87 9.42
C ASP A 300 15.28 4.47 10.84
N SER A 301 14.71 5.43 11.59
CA SER A 301 14.16 5.17 12.92
C SER A 301 12.91 4.31 12.89
N ILE A 302 12.04 4.51 11.88
CA ILE A 302 10.82 3.72 11.67
C ILE A 302 11.22 2.27 11.35
N VAL A 303 12.10 2.06 10.38
CA VAL A 303 12.59 0.72 9.99
C VAL A 303 13.20 -0.02 11.18
N GLU A 304 14.05 0.66 11.96
CA GLU A 304 14.70 0.05 13.12
C GLU A 304 13.69 -0.29 14.23
N HIS A 305 12.70 0.56 14.47
CA HIS A 305 11.63 0.31 15.42
C HIS A 305 10.80 -0.92 15.01
N GLU A 306 10.31 -0.96 13.77
CA GLU A 306 9.51 -2.07 13.28
C GLU A 306 10.29 -3.39 13.24
N ARG A 307 11.58 -3.34 12.88
CA ARG A 307 12.46 -4.51 12.91
C ARG A 307 12.59 -5.09 14.33
N LYS A 308 12.78 -4.23 15.34
CA LYS A 308 12.84 -4.65 16.75
C LYS A 308 11.53 -5.27 17.20
N LEU A 309 10.41 -4.62 16.91
CA LEU A 309 9.09 -5.15 17.23
C LEU A 309 8.83 -6.50 16.57
N LYS A 310 9.23 -6.65 15.29
CA LYS A 310 9.09 -7.93 14.56
C LYS A 310 9.88 -9.05 15.25
N GLN A 311 11.14 -8.80 15.58
CA GLN A 311 11.99 -9.78 16.27
C GLN A 311 11.40 -10.15 17.62
N TYR A 312 10.99 -9.16 18.41
CA TYR A 312 10.36 -9.36 19.71
C TYR A 312 9.05 -10.17 19.60
N ALA A 313 8.20 -9.86 18.63
CA ALA A 313 6.96 -10.58 18.41
C ALA A 313 7.18 -12.04 18.00
N VAL A 314 8.15 -12.31 17.12
CA VAL A 314 8.52 -13.69 16.74
C VAL A 314 8.97 -14.47 17.96
N GLU A 315 9.87 -13.91 18.77
CA GLU A 315 10.37 -14.53 19.99
C GLU A 315 9.22 -14.84 20.97
N LYS A 316 8.40 -13.83 21.27
CA LYS A 316 7.28 -13.98 22.25
C LYS A 316 6.24 -14.99 21.76
N LEU A 317 5.86 -14.95 20.50
CA LEU A 317 4.88 -15.90 19.95
C LEU A 317 5.41 -17.33 19.93
N LEU A 318 6.68 -17.55 19.61
CA LEU A 318 7.30 -18.87 19.66
C LEU A 318 7.37 -19.42 21.10
N GLN A 319 7.65 -18.56 22.09
CA GLN A 319 7.66 -18.95 23.51
C GLN A 319 6.29 -19.41 24.02
N THR A 320 5.18 -18.98 23.38
CA THR A 320 3.85 -19.49 23.75
C THR A 320 3.67 -21.00 23.51
N GLY A 321 4.46 -21.56 22.57
CA GLY A 321 4.32 -22.94 22.10
C GLY A 321 3.05 -23.19 21.28
N ASN A 322 2.17 -22.18 21.15
CA ASN A 322 0.82 -22.28 20.55
C ASN A 322 0.68 -21.57 19.19
N ALA A 323 1.69 -20.80 18.79
CA ALA A 323 1.73 -20.13 17.48
C ALA A 323 2.37 -20.98 16.39
N GLU A 324 1.79 -20.94 15.19
CA GLU A 324 2.39 -21.37 13.93
C GLU A 324 2.66 -20.13 13.10
N ILE A 325 3.93 -19.75 12.92
CA ILE A 325 4.34 -18.51 12.24
C ILE A 325 4.81 -18.85 10.82
N TYR A 326 4.29 -18.13 9.80
CA TYR A 326 4.57 -18.38 8.38
C TYR A 326 5.70 -17.51 7.81
N ASN A 327 6.10 -16.44 8.51
CA ASN A 327 7.05 -15.44 8.01
C ASN A 327 7.99 -14.93 9.11
N ALA A 328 8.52 -15.83 9.92
CA ALA A 328 9.36 -15.47 11.06
C ALA A 328 10.61 -14.66 10.67
N ASP A 329 11.17 -14.92 9.49
CA ASP A 329 12.42 -14.35 8.96
C ASP A 329 12.22 -13.14 8.02
N SER A 330 10.97 -12.64 7.88
CA SER A 330 10.68 -11.46 7.05
C SER A 330 11.06 -10.15 7.75
N GLU A 331 11.33 -9.11 6.96
CA GLU A 331 11.90 -7.84 7.44
C GLU A 331 10.85 -6.84 7.91
N ALA A 332 9.66 -6.83 7.28
CA ALA A 332 8.62 -5.85 7.58
C ALA A 332 7.95 -6.10 8.93
N GLY A 333 7.37 -5.06 9.52
CA GLY A 333 6.58 -5.11 10.75
C GLY A 333 5.25 -5.89 10.61
N ILE A 334 5.26 -7.01 9.91
CA ILE A 334 4.11 -7.89 9.66
C ILE A 334 4.41 -9.29 10.17
N ILE A 335 3.51 -9.85 10.96
CA ILE A 335 3.59 -11.25 11.38
C ILE A 335 2.30 -11.97 11.00
N THR A 336 2.46 -13.06 10.24
CA THR A 336 1.37 -13.92 9.79
C THR A 336 1.50 -15.25 10.48
N PHE A 337 0.45 -15.64 11.19
CA PHE A 337 0.46 -16.81 12.05
C PHE A 337 -0.92 -17.45 12.16
N ASN A 338 -0.97 -18.65 12.74
CA ASN A 338 -2.20 -19.26 13.25
C ASN A 338 -2.00 -19.70 14.69
N ILE A 339 -3.07 -19.78 15.47
CA ILE A 339 -3.10 -20.46 16.76
C ILE A 339 -3.34 -21.94 16.48
N LYS A 340 -2.50 -22.82 17.00
CA LYS A 340 -2.57 -24.26 16.75
C LYS A 340 -3.93 -24.84 17.11
N GLY A 341 -4.54 -25.53 16.17
CA GLY A 341 -5.85 -26.17 16.36
C GLY A 341 -7.06 -25.22 16.36
N VAL A 342 -6.85 -23.93 16.10
CA VAL A 342 -7.91 -22.91 16.04
C VAL A 342 -8.01 -22.34 14.65
N PHE A 343 -9.22 -22.27 14.10
CA PHE A 343 -9.44 -21.66 12.80
C PHE A 343 -9.19 -20.14 12.88
N ALA A 344 -8.59 -19.56 11.83
CA ALA A 344 -8.10 -18.17 11.87
C ALA A 344 -9.18 -17.13 12.23
N GLN A 345 -10.43 -17.32 11.78
CA GLN A 345 -11.54 -16.43 12.11
C GLN A 345 -11.95 -16.54 13.59
N ASP A 346 -11.95 -17.76 14.14
CA ASP A 346 -12.23 -17.98 15.57
C ASP A 346 -11.11 -17.39 16.44
N ALA A 347 -9.85 -17.56 16.00
CA ALA A 347 -8.71 -16.92 16.63
C ALA A 347 -8.83 -15.39 16.63
N ALA A 348 -9.24 -14.78 15.52
CA ALA A 348 -9.46 -13.32 15.46
C ALA A 348 -10.63 -12.87 16.34
N THR A 349 -11.71 -13.63 16.41
CA THR A 349 -12.84 -13.36 17.32
C THR A 349 -12.39 -13.43 18.77
N TYR A 350 -11.60 -14.42 19.12
CA TYR A 350 -11.01 -14.54 20.46
C TYR A 350 -10.07 -13.37 20.77
N LEU A 351 -9.16 -13.00 19.86
CA LEU A 351 -8.27 -11.85 20.03
C LEU A 351 -9.06 -10.55 20.22
N ASN A 352 -10.15 -10.35 19.46
CA ASN A 352 -11.06 -9.23 19.66
C ASN A 352 -11.65 -9.21 21.08
N SER A 353 -12.05 -10.36 21.66
CA SER A 353 -12.52 -10.42 23.04
C SER A 353 -11.45 -10.06 24.07
N GLN A 354 -10.18 -10.13 23.69
CA GLN A 354 -9.04 -9.67 24.49
C GLN A 354 -8.63 -8.22 24.23
N GLY A 355 -9.40 -7.47 23.41
CA GLY A 355 -9.10 -6.08 23.06
C GLY A 355 -8.06 -5.92 21.93
N ILE A 356 -7.71 -7.00 21.23
CA ILE A 356 -6.63 -7.01 20.24
C ILE A 356 -7.21 -7.02 18.83
N ALA A 357 -6.93 -5.97 18.05
CA ALA A 357 -7.34 -5.81 16.67
C ALA A 357 -6.32 -6.44 15.72
N CYS A 358 -6.55 -7.67 15.29
CA CYS A 358 -5.82 -8.36 14.23
C CYS A 358 -6.76 -8.69 13.07
N ARG A 359 -6.20 -8.86 11.89
CA ARG A 359 -6.95 -9.30 10.72
C ARG A 359 -6.85 -10.81 10.52
N SER A 360 -7.96 -11.46 10.14
CA SER A 360 -7.97 -12.85 9.72
C SER A 360 -8.46 -13.01 8.28
N GLY A 361 -8.13 -14.15 7.67
CA GLY A 361 -8.58 -14.54 6.35
C GLY A 361 -7.44 -14.68 5.34
N GLN A 362 -7.74 -14.37 4.08
CA GLN A 362 -6.78 -14.47 2.96
C GLN A 362 -6.07 -13.15 2.65
N HIS A 363 -6.32 -12.09 3.40
CA HIS A 363 -5.67 -10.77 3.31
C HIS A 363 -5.64 -10.16 1.90
N CYS A 364 -6.66 -10.48 1.07
CA CYS A 364 -6.71 -10.12 -0.35
C CYS A 364 -5.54 -10.69 -1.20
N ALA A 365 -4.83 -11.70 -0.70
CA ALA A 365 -3.76 -12.44 -1.39
C ALA A 365 -4.17 -13.91 -1.59
N LYS A 366 -5.29 -14.11 -2.28
CA LYS A 366 -5.96 -15.40 -2.40
C LYS A 366 -5.07 -16.48 -3.03
N LEU A 367 -4.31 -16.12 -4.05
CA LEU A 367 -3.40 -17.03 -4.73
C LEU A 367 -2.31 -17.52 -3.77
N LEU A 368 -1.71 -16.64 -2.99
CA LEU A 368 -0.69 -17.00 -2.00
C LEU A 368 -1.18 -18.06 -1.01
N ASN A 369 -2.40 -17.87 -0.48
CA ASN A 369 -2.97 -18.83 0.46
C ASN A 369 -3.23 -20.21 -0.19
N GLN A 370 -3.67 -20.24 -1.47
CA GLN A 370 -4.00 -21.46 -2.18
C GLN A 370 -2.76 -22.23 -2.64
N THR A 371 -1.77 -21.54 -3.17
CA THR A 371 -0.63 -22.17 -3.86
C THR A 371 0.58 -22.35 -2.95
N TYR A 372 0.92 -21.34 -2.16
CA TYR A 372 2.13 -21.32 -1.34
C TYR A 372 1.87 -21.73 0.12
N LEU A 373 1.03 -20.98 0.85
CA LEU A 373 0.75 -21.25 2.26
C LEU A 373 -0.05 -22.54 2.47
N LYS A 374 -0.85 -22.95 1.48
CA LYS A 374 -1.73 -24.12 1.51
C LYS A 374 -2.61 -24.18 2.75
N THR A 375 -3.06 -23.02 3.19
CA THR A 375 -3.97 -22.83 4.33
C THR A 375 -5.17 -22.00 3.89
N PRO A 376 -6.39 -22.32 4.38
CA PRO A 376 -7.58 -21.57 4.00
C PRO A 376 -7.55 -20.11 4.47
N ALA A 377 -6.91 -19.85 5.61
CA ALA A 377 -6.85 -18.53 6.23
C ALA A 377 -5.71 -18.44 7.24
N THR A 378 -5.25 -17.21 7.51
CA THR A 378 -4.27 -16.90 8.56
C THR A 378 -4.72 -15.71 9.38
N VAL A 379 -4.15 -15.53 10.56
CA VAL A 379 -4.20 -14.29 11.34
C VAL A 379 -2.97 -13.46 10.97
N ARG A 380 -3.15 -12.14 10.84
CA ARG A 380 -2.08 -11.19 10.60
C ARG A 380 -2.09 -10.08 11.63
N ALA A 381 -1.00 -9.91 12.36
CA ALA A 381 -0.68 -8.73 13.13
C ALA A 381 0.31 -7.85 12.36
N SER A 382 0.20 -6.53 12.46
CA SER A 382 1.10 -5.60 11.80
C SER A 382 1.35 -4.37 12.65
N PHE A 383 2.61 -4.00 12.75
CA PHE A 383 3.15 -2.96 13.61
C PHE A 383 3.35 -1.65 12.86
N TYR A 384 3.41 -0.54 13.59
CA TYR A 384 3.76 0.75 13.02
C TYR A 384 4.36 1.68 14.08
N VAL A 385 4.56 2.95 13.72
CA VAL A 385 5.30 3.95 14.50
C VAL A 385 4.88 4.10 15.97
N TYR A 386 3.63 3.82 16.29
CA TYR A 386 3.05 3.93 17.64
C TYR A 386 2.83 2.59 18.35
N THR A 387 3.18 1.47 17.70
CA THR A 387 3.09 0.13 18.33
C THR A 387 4.20 -0.04 19.38
N THR A 388 3.87 -0.65 20.51
CA THR A 388 4.77 -0.86 21.63
C THR A 388 5.05 -2.34 21.88
N GLU A 389 6.07 -2.64 22.70
CA GLU A 389 6.32 -4.01 23.18
C GLU A 389 5.16 -4.51 24.07
N ASP A 390 4.50 -3.62 24.83
CA ASP A 390 3.32 -3.96 25.63
C ASP A 390 2.17 -4.51 24.77
N ASP A 391 1.98 -3.97 23.55
CA ASP A 391 0.98 -4.46 22.59
C ASP A 391 1.31 -5.90 22.12
N ILE A 392 2.59 -6.19 21.96
CA ILE A 392 3.09 -7.52 21.58
C ILE A 392 2.95 -8.50 22.73
N ASP A 393 3.26 -8.09 23.96
CA ASP A 393 3.09 -8.91 25.15
C ASP A 393 1.61 -9.29 25.36
N ALA A 394 0.69 -8.35 25.12
CA ALA A 394 -0.75 -8.62 25.15
C ALA A 394 -1.16 -9.64 24.09
N LEU A 395 -0.63 -9.51 22.84
CA LEU A 395 -0.86 -10.49 21.78
C LEU A 395 -0.33 -11.88 22.18
N ALA A 396 0.90 -11.96 22.68
CA ALA A 396 1.54 -13.23 23.05
C ALA A 396 0.77 -13.93 24.18
N GLU A 397 0.34 -13.20 25.20
CA GLU A 397 -0.47 -13.76 26.31
C GLU A 397 -1.82 -14.28 25.80
N ALA A 398 -2.50 -13.53 24.89
CA ALA A 398 -3.72 -14.00 24.28
C ALA A 398 -3.50 -15.26 23.43
N VAL A 399 -2.44 -15.32 22.63
CA VAL A 399 -2.11 -16.50 21.81
C VAL A 399 -1.78 -17.72 22.69
N LYS A 400 -1.07 -17.52 23.79
CA LYS A 400 -0.79 -18.58 24.76
C LYS A 400 -2.05 -19.23 25.30
N ASN A 401 -3.09 -18.43 25.56
CA ASN A 401 -4.38 -18.87 26.07
C ASN A 401 -5.41 -19.15 24.96
N GLY A 402 -5.02 -19.08 23.70
CA GLY A 402 -5.91 -19.14 22.53
C GLY A 402 -6.65 -20.48 22.33
N GLY A 403 -6.29 -21.54 23.06
CA GLY A 403 -7.07 -22.78 23.13
C GLY A 403 -8.48 -22.63 23.72
N ASN A 404 -8.71 -21.53 24.46
CA ASN A 404 -9.99 -21.19 25.08
C ASN A 404 -10.86 -20.29 24.19
N TYR A 405 -10.68 -20.34 22.86
CA TYR A 405 -11.37 -19.45 21.92
C TYR A 405 -12.90 -19.51 22.00
N LEU A 406 -13.47 -20.63 22.47
CA LEU A 406 -14.90 -20.78 22.67
C LEU A 406 -15.44 -19.81 23.75
N ASP A 407 -14.62 -19.41 24.71
CA ASP A 407 -15.02 -18.47 25.77
C ASP A 407 -15.47 -17.12 25.18
N ALA A 408 -14.95 -16.74 23.98
CA ALA A 408 -15.34 -15.53 23.27
C ALA A 408 -16.81 -15.52 22.81
N TYR A 409 -17.45 -16.67 22.73
CA TYR A 409 -18.85 -16.80 22.30
C TYR A 409 -19.86 -16.83 23.47
N PHE A 410 -19.36 -16.85 24.70
CA PHE A 410 -20.19 -16.95 25.91
C PHE A 410 -20.05 -15.72 26.85
N ILE A 411 -19.45 -14.63 26.36
CA ILE A 411 -19.30 -13.36 27.08
C ILE A 411 -20.55 -12.49 26.90
#